data_729ae9252f9d2473a82c3c431ec84709
#
_entry.id   729ae9252f9d2473a82c3c431ec84709
#
_cell.length_a   1.000
_cell.length_b   1.000
_cell.length_c   1.000
_cell.angle_alpha   90.00
_cell.angle_beta   90.00
_cell.angle_gamma   90.00
#
_symmetry.space_group_name_H-M   'P 1'
#
loop_
_entity.id
_entity.type
_entity.pdbx_description
1 polymer ?
#
loop_
_entity_poly.entity_id
_entity_poly.type
_entity_poly.pdbx_seq_one_letter_code
_entity_poly.pdbx_strand_id
1 'polypeptide(L)'
;MGTIGAVIQASRKLTPTLLACYNNISETSKKAWLTKWKDRSEVERVFSPTQWGYALQNPEKAYMADCPSLMQYDALYGHGSSEYWIDIQVSGIFGASNSKEKGVADGIRIFCQSFASQVKAYKLSELMLFFARYKAGKYDNSFASFDARRIGNAFFKEFRSERNYELDAINRKRIQNEIENRRFTPPEGYSSLSWYNELKRCAESCLLYTSPSPRDCS
;
A
#
# COMPACT_ATOMS: atom_id res chain seq x y z
N MET A 1 -0.44 -24.95 33.33
CA MET A 1 0.31 -23.85 32.66
C MET A 1 0.56 -24.27 31.23
N GLY A 2 -0.01 -23.55 30.27
CA GLY A 2 0.18 -23.83 28.83
C GLY A 2 1.63 -23.56 28.45
N THR A 3 2.24 -24.47 27.70
CA THR A 3 3.58 -24.28 27.18
C THR A 3 3.62 -23.08 26.20
N ILE A 4 4.74 -22.35 26.17
CA ILE A 4 4.96 -21.23 25.21
C ILE A 4 4.61 -21.66 23.77
N GLY A 5 4.87 -22.93 23.42
CA GLY A 5 4.47 -23.49 22.14
C GLY A 5 2.96 -23.48 21.86
N ALA A 6 2.13 -23.74 22.89
CA ALA A 6 0.67 -23.67 22.76
C ALA A 6 0.18 -22.22 22.57
N VAL A 7 0.83 -21.24 23.23
CA VAL A 7 0.54 -19.82 23.05
C VAL A 7 0.93 -19.35 21.65
N ILE A 8 2.06 -19.79 21.12
CA ILE A 8 2.51 -19.48 19.75
C ILE A 8 1.57 -20.12 18.71
N GLN A 9 1.11 -21.36 18.94
CA GLN A 9 0.12 -21.98 18.05
C GLN A 9 -1.26 -21.30 18.12
N ALA A 10 -1.67 -20.83 19.31
CA ALA A 10 -2.91 -20.09 19.47
C ALA A 10 -2.84 -18.69 18.80
N SER A 11 -1.68 -18.02 18.86
CA SER A 11 -1.45 -16.74 18.19
C SER A 11 -1.38 -16.85 16.66
N ARG A 12 -1.13 -18.04 16.11
CA ARG A 12 -1.19 -18.32 14.67
C ARG A 12 -2.62 -18.49 14.17
N LYS A 13 -3.60 -18.69 15.04
CA LYS A 13 -5.01 -18.70 14.64
C LYS A 13 -5.40 -17.24 14.34
N LEU A 14 -5.77 -17.00 13.09
CA LEU A 14 -6.34 -15.71 12.68
C LEU A 14 -7.50 -15.36 13.62
N THR A 15 -7.49 -14.12 14.14
CA THR A 15 -8.66 -13.63 14.86
C THR A 15 -9.89 -13.69 13.95
N PRO A 16 -11.11 -13.88 14.48
CA PRO A 16 -12.33 -13.92 13.65
C PRO A 16 -12.45 -12.73 12.70
N THR A 17 -12.01 -11.55 13.14
CA THR A 17 -11.98 -10.32 12.31
C THR A 17 -11.00 -10.43 11.14
N LEU A 18 -9.81 -11.00 11.38
CA LEU A 18 -8.82 -11.22 10.32
C LEU A 18 -9.26 -12.32 9.36
N LEU A 19 -9.90 -13.39 9.86
CA LEU A 19 -10.51 -14.42 9.03
C LEU A 19 -11.63 -13.84 8.15
N ALA A 20 -12.46 -12.95 8.69
CA ALA A 20 -13.50 -12.26 7.91
C ALA A 20 -12.88 -11.38 6.83
N CYS A 21 -11.78 -10.64 7.12
CA CYS A 21 -11.07 -9.88 6.11
C CYS A 21 -10.42 -10.77 5.03
N TYR A 22 -9.91 -11.94 5.41
CA TYR A 22 -9.37 -12.93 4.48
C TYR A 22 -10.44 -13.51 3.55
N ASN A 23 -11.62 -13.83 4.11
CA ASN A 23 -12.74 -14.41 3.37
C ASN A 23 -13.48 -13.36 2.53
N ASN A 24 -13.32 -12.07 2.82
CA ASN A 24 -13.98 -10.98 2.09
C ASN A 24 -13.26 -10.55 0.80
N ILE A 25 -12.12 -11.14 0.47
CA ILE A 25 -11.56 -10.96 -0.87
C ILE A 25 -12.43 -11.76 -1.83
N SER A 26 -13.18 -11.06 -2.69
CA SER A 26 -14.05 -11.73 -3.65
C SER A 26 -13.24 -12.67 -4.53
N GLU A 27 -13.81 -13.83 -4.87
CA GLU A 27 -13.17 -14.79 -5.78
C GLU A 27 -12.84 -14.16 -7.14
N THR A 28 -13.62 -13.16 -7.55
CA THR A 28 -13.38 -12.37 -8.76
C THR A 28 -12.09 -11.54 -8.64
N SER A 29 -11.89 -10.88 -7.51
CA SER A 29 -10.66 -10.10 -7.24
C SER A 29 -9.45 -11.03 -7.16
N LYS A 30 -9.60 -12.18 -6.49
CA LYS A 30 -8.56 -13.19 -6.39
C LYS A 30 -8.16 -13.74 -7.77
N LYS A 31 -9.13 -14.05 -8.63
CA LYS A 31 -8.87 -14.47 -10.01
C LYS A 31 -8.17 -13.40 -10.82
N ALA A 32 -8.60 -12.15 -10.72
CA ALA A 32 -7.98 -11.03 -11.42
C ALA A 32 -6.50 -10.86 -10.99
N TRP A 33 -6.23 -10.93 -9.70
CA TRP A 33 -4.86 -10.88 -9.18
C TRP A 33 -4.01 -12.06 -9.63
N LEU A 34 -4.53 -13.29 -9.58
CA LEU A 34 -3.83 -14.49 -10.06
C LEU A 34 -3.61 -14.48 -11.57
N THR A 35 -4.48 -13.81 -12.34
CA THR A 35 -4.26 -13.62 -13.78
C THR A 35 -3.08 -12.66 -14.03
N LYS A 36 -2.95 -11.60 -13.24
CA LYS A 36 -1.88 -10.62 -13.33
C LYS A 36 -0.56 -11.12 -12.74
N TRP A 37 -0.63 -11.79 -11.58
CA TRP A 37 0.49 -12.27 -10.79
C TRP A 37 0.42 -13.79 -10.68
N LYS A 38 0.63 -14.47 -11.81
CA LYS A 38 0.38 -15.92 -11.98
C LYS A 38 1.10 -16.77 -10.95
N ASP A 39 2.31 -16.37 -10.60
CA ASP A 39 3.21 -17.18 -9.81
C ASP A 39 3.81 -16.40 -8.64
N ARG A 40 3.89 -17.04 -7.48
CA ARG A 40 4.52 -16.49 -6.30
C ARG A 40 5.97 -16.08 -6.57
N SER A 41 6.70 -16.90 -7.30
CA SER A 41 8.10 -16.66 -7.65
C SER A 41 8.28 -15.39 -8.49
N GLU A 42 7.32 -15.06 -9.35
CA GLU A 42 7.35 -13.84 -10.13
C GLU A 42 7.15 -12.60 -9.24
N VAL A 43 6.21 -12.64 -8.30
CA VAL A 43 6.00 -11.57 -7.33
C VAL A 43 7.25 -11.37 -6.46
N GLU A 44 7.83 -12.45 -5.97
CA GLU A 44 9.06 -12.41 -5.18
C GLU A 44 10.24 -11.83 -5.99
N ARG A 45 10.33 -12.12 -7.26
CA ARG A 45 11.34 -11.55 -8.16
C ARG A 45 11.15 -10.06 -8.38
N VAL A 46 9.91 -9.62 -8.64
CA VAL A 46 9.59 -8.21 -8.89
C VAL A 46 9.75 -7.37 -7.64
N PHE A 47 9.38 -7.89 -6.48
CA PHE A 47 9.48 -7.20 -5.18
C PHE A 47 10.64 -7.73 -4.34
N SER A 48 11.75 -8.09 -4.98
CA SER A 48 12.95 -8.58 -4.32
C SER A 48 13.90 -7.44 -3.89
N PRO A 49 14.83 -7.70 -2.98
CA PRO A 49 15.87 -6.73 -2.61
C PRO A 49 16.71 -6.21 -3.80
N THR A 50 16.80 -6.96 -4.88
CA THR A 50 17.51 -6.53 -6.09
C THR A 50 16.85 -5.33 -6.79
N GLN A 51 15.57 -5.06 -6.51
CA GLN A 51 14.81 -3.97 -7.07
C GLN A 51 14.78 -2.72 -6.18
N TRP A 52 15.46 -2.71 -5.05
CA TRP A 52 15.49 -1.56 -4.13
C TRP A 52 16.00 -0.27 -4.79
N GLY A 53 17.02 -0.37 -5.66
CA GLY A 53 17.53 0.79 -6.39
C GLY A 53 16.45 1.46 -7.24
N TYR A 54 15.61 0.67 -7.90
CA TYR A 54 14.48 1.19 -8.67
C TYR A 54 13.43 1.85 -7.78
N ALA A 55 13.10 1.25 -6.65
CA ALA A 55 12.13 1.82 -5.69
C ALA A 55 12.60 3.16 -5.12
N LEU A 56 13.89 3.28 -4.80
CA LEU A 56 14.49 4.52 -4.31
C LEU A 56 14.43 5.65 -5.34
N GLN A 57 14.68 5.33 -6.62
CA GLN A 57 14.63 6.30 -7.71
C GLN A 57 13.20 6.71 -8.08
N ASN A 58 12.20 5.86 -7.79
CA ASN A 58 10.82 6.06 -8.19
C ASN A 58 9.83 5.86 -7.00
N PRO A 59 9.94 6.63 -5.93
CA PRO A 59 9.09 6.45 -4.74
C PRO A 59 7.59 6.61 -5.05
N GLU A 60 7.24 7.54 -5.95
CA GLU A 60 5.86 7.73 -6.40
C GLU A 60 5.28 6.47 -7.02
N LYS A 61 6.07 5.77 -7.86
CA LYS A 61 5.63 4.50 -8.47
C LYS A 61 5.46 3.41 -7.42
N ALA A 62 6.27 3.39 -6.37
CA ALA A 62 6.12 2.43 -5.29
C ALA A 62 4.79 2.61 -4.54
N TYR A 63 4.37 3.86 -4.29
CA TYR A 63 3.08 4.14 -3.66
C TYR A 63 1.88 3.89 -4.58
N MET A 64 2.00 4.21 -5.85
CA MET A 64 0.92 4.10 -6.83
C MET A 64 0.85 2.74 -7.51
N ALA A 65 1.78 1.84 -7.23
CA ALA A 65 1.81 0.52 -7.84
C ALA A 65 0.49 -0.23 -7.61
N ASP A 66 0.02 -0.86 -8.67
CA ASP A 66 -1.07 -1.82 -8.60
C ASP A 66 -0.49 -3.20 -8.25
N CYS A 67 -0.28 -3.42 -6.95
CA CYS A 67 0.28 -4.64 -6.39
C CYS A 67 -0.48 -5.03 -5.12
N PRO A 68 -0.44 -6.31 -4.72
CA PRO A 68 -1.15 -6.77 -3.54
C PRO A 68 -0.61 -6.12 -2.27
N SER A 69 -1.51 -5.92 -1.31
CA SER A 69 -1.12 -5.71 0.08
C SER A 69 -0.57 -7.01 0.67
N LEU A 70 0.13 -6.91 1.79
CA LEU A 70 0.69 -8.09 2.45
C LEU A 70 -0.40 -9.10 2.85
N MET A 71 -1.59 -8.61 3.26
CA MET A 71 -2.74 -9.46 3.54
C MET A 71 -3.27 -10.17 2.28
N GLN A 72 -3.35 -9.44 1.16
CA GLN A 72 -3.76 -10.02 -0.11
C GLN A 72 -2.73 -11.05 -0.63
N TYR A 73 -1.46 -10.80 -0.39
CA TYR A 73 -0.39 -11.73 -0.74
C TYR A 73 -0.52 -13.07 0.00
N ASP A 74 -0.82 -13.04 1.30
CA ASP A 74 -1.13 -14.26 2.06
C ASP A 74 -2.40 -14.97 1.54
N ALA A 75 -3.44 -14.22 1.17
CA ALA A 75 -4.67 -14.79 0.62
C ALA A 75 -4.48 -15.46 -0.74
N LEU A 76 -3.54 -14.95 -1.54
CA LEU A 76 -3.23 -15.48 -2.87
C LEU A 76 -2.36 -16.74 -2.80
N TYR A 77 -1.32 -16.72 -1.98
CA TYR A 77 -0.26 -17.72 -2.00
C TYR A 77 -0.17 -18.57 -0.73
N GLY A 78 -1.09 -18.36 0.20
CA GLY A 78 -1.20 -19.13 1.43
C GLY A 78 -0.62 -18.42 2.64
N HIS A 79 -1.11 -18.83 3.81
CA HIS A 79 -0.71 -18.28 5.10
C HIS A 79 0.80 -18.44 5.34
N GLY A 80 1.46 -17.39 5.82
CA GLY A 80 2.90 -17.36 6.06
C GLY A 80 3.73 -16.90 4.86
N SER A 81 3.11 -16.70 3.70
CA SER A 81 3.82 -16.13 2.54
C SER A 81 4.36 -14.73 2.81
N SER A 82 3.59 -13.92 3.54
CA SER A 82 3.98 -12.57 3.97
C SER A 82 5.18 -12.57 4.90
N GLU A 83 5.22 -13.51 5.85
CA GLU A 83 6.34 -13.67 6.79
C GLU A 83 7.62 -14.03 6.02
N TYR A 84 7.51 -14.96 5.10
CA TYR A 84 8.63 -15.37 4.24
C TYR A 84 9.12 -14.23 3.34
N TRP A 85 8.21 -13.45 2.74
CA TRP A 85 8.59 -12.32 1.92
C TRP A 85 9.33 -11.25 2.73
N ILE A 86 8.89 -10.95 3.97
CA ILE A 86 9.58 -10.03 4.88
C ILE A 86 10.97 -10.58 5.25
N ASP A 87 11.08 -11.89 5.50
CA ASP A 87 12.37 -12.52 5.79
C ASP A 87 13.38 -12.32 4.65
N ILE A 88 12.93 -12.44 3.39
CA ILE A 88 13.76 -12.12 2.21
C ILE A 88 14.25 -10.66 2.25
N GLN A 89 13.37 -9.70 2.60
CA GLN A 89 13.75 -8.29 2.69
C GLN A 89 14.77 -8.05 3.82
N VAL A 90 14.51 -8.60 4.99
CA VAL A 90 15.40 -8.49 6.16
C VAL A 90 16.76 -9.13 5.87
N SER A 91 16.76 -10.30 5.25
CA SER A 91 18.00 -10.98 4.80
C SER A 91 18.79 -10.15 3.79
N GLY A 92 18.08 -9.41 2.92
CA GLY A 92 18.71 -8.46 1.98
C GLY A 92 19.42 -7.29 2.69
N ILE A 93 18.95 -6.88 3.87
CA ILE A 93 19.57 -5.80 4.66
C ILE A 93 20.85 -6.29 5.35
N PHE A 94 20.75 -7.38 6.09
CA PHE A 94 21.80 -7.85 7.01
C PHE A 94 22.73 -8.88 6.38
N GLY A 95 22.36 -9.43 5.22
CA GLY A 95 23.08 -10.52 4.56
C GLY A 95 22.86 -11.88 5.21
N ALA A 96 23.10 -12.94 4.49
CA ALA A 96 22.94 -14.32 4.96
C ALA A 96 23.94 -14.70 6.07
N SER A 97 24.97 -13.89 6.31
CA SER A 97 25.99 -14.17 7.33
C SER A 97 25.49 -14.04 8.75
N ASN A 98 24.54 -13.16 9.02
CA ASN A 98 24.00 -12.92 10.36
C ASN A 98 22.99 -13.98 10.81
N SER A 99 22.49 -14.80 9.89
CA SER A 99 21.55 -15.89 10.21
C SER A 99 22.23 -17.19 10.73
N LYS A 100 23.55 -17.24 10.76
CA LYS A 100 24.29 -18.45 11.18
C LYS A 100 24.24 -18.69 12.70
N GLU A 101 24.03 -17.64 13.49
CA GLU A 101 23.83 -17.79 14.92
C GLU A 101 22.36 -18.12 15.21
N LYS A 102 22.11 -19.27 15.80
CA LYS A 102 20.75 -19.78 16.07
C LYS A 102 19.85 -18.77 16.79
N GLY A 103 20.37 -18.01 17.72
CA GLY A 103 19.63 -16.99 18.47
C GLY A 103 19.20 -15.79 17.59
N VAL A 104 20.03 -15.39 16.63
CA VAL A 104 19.73 -14.32 15.69
C VAL A 104 18.69 -14.77 14.68
N ALA A 105 18.79 -15.99 14.15
CA ALA A 105 17.82 -16.56 13.23
C ALA A 105 16.42 -16.67 13.86
N ASP A 106 16.32 -17.10 15.10
CA ASP A 106 15.06 -17.16 15.83
C ASP A 106 14.48 -15.74 16.07
N GLY A 107 15.34 -14.78 16.40
CA GLY A 107 14.96 -13.37 16.55
C GLY A 107 14.41 -12.76 15.26
N ILE A 108 15.05 -13.01 14.12
CA ILE A 108 14.58 -12.58 12.80
C ILE A 108 13.21 -13.19 12.50
N ARG A 109 13.04 -14.50 12.72
CA ARG A 109 11.78 -15.19 12.48
C ARG A 109 10.63 -14.61 13.30
N ILE A 110 10.85 -14.41 14.60
CA ILE A 110 9.85 -13.80 15.50
C ILE A 110 9.52 -12.38 15.06
N PHE A 111 10.53 -11.60 14.67
CA PHE A 111 10.32 -10.27 14.13
C PHE A 111 9.47 -10.32 12.85
N CYS A 112 9.81 -11.16 11.88
CA CYS A 112 9.07 -11.26 10.62
C CYS A 112 7.59 -11.58 10.87
N GLN A 113 7.28 -12.51 11.75
CA GLN A 113 5.90 -12.85 12.14
C GLN A 113 5.17 -11.67 12.78
N SER A 114 5.79 -11.04 13.76
CA SER A 114 5.22 -9.89 14.48
C SER A 114 5.04 -8.69 13.57
N PHE A 115 6.05 -8.36 12.77
CA PHE A 115 6.02 -7.24 11.85
C PHE A 115 4.99 -7.46 10.73
N ALA A 116 4.98 -8.63 10.09
CA ALA A 116 3.99 -8.99 9.08
C ALA A 116 2.56 -8.78 9.58
N SER A 117 2.28 -9.16 10.83
CA SER A 117 0.96 -9.02 11.43
C SER A 117 0.52 -7.56 11.58
N GLN A 118 1.45 -6.64 11.81
CA GLN A 118 1.19 -5.22 12.05
C GLN A 118 1.10 -4.40 10.74
N VAL A 119 1.77 -4.86 9.67
CA VAL A 119 1.85 -4.13 8.39
C VAL A 119 1.00 -4.73 7.27
N LYS A 120 0.00 -5.56 7.60
CA LYS A 120 -0.86 -6.29 6.64
C LYS A 120 -1.53 -5.42 5.59
N ALA A 121 -1.89 -4.20 5.94
CA ALA A 121 -2.59 -3.27 5.06
C ALA A 121 -1.66 -2.59 4.02
N TYR A 122 -0.34 -2.67 4.21
CA TYR A 122 0.60 -2.02 3.31
C TYR A 122 0.84 -2.88 2.06
N LYS A 123 1.05 -2.21 0.93
CA LYS A 123 1.41 -2.86 -0.33
C LYS A 123 2.84 -3.39 -0.30
N LEU A 124 3.11 -4.47 -1.04
CA LEU A 124 4.48 -5.00 -1.16
C LEU A 124 5.46 -3.95 -1.67
N SER A 125 5.04 -3.10 -2.61
CA SER A 125 5.87 -2.01 -3.16
C SER A 125 6.20 -0.94 -2.12
N GLU A 126 5.28 -0.60 -1.24
CA GLU A 126 5.50 0.37 -0.14
C GLU A 126 6.49 -0.18 0.88
N LEU A 127 6.30 -1.45 1.27
CA LEU A 127 7.21 -2.13 2.18
C LEU A 127 8.61 -2.31 1.56
N MET A 128 8.69 -2.64 0.28
CA MET A 128 9.96 -2.70 -0.44
C MET A 128 10.67 -1.34 -0.44
N LEU A 129 9.96 -0.24 -0.65
CA LEU A 129 10.51 1.12 -0.55
C LEU A 129 11.01 1.41 0.87
N PHE A 130 10.27 1.01 1.89
CA PHE A 130 10.72 1.13 3.29
C PHE A 130 12.05 0.41 3.50
N PHE A 131 12.15 -0.87 3.14
CA PHE A 131 13.38 -1.65 3.34
C PHE A 131 14.54 -1.08 2.51
N ALA A 132 14.27 -0.58 1.32
CA ALA A 132 15.26 0.09 0.48
C ALA A 132 15.80 1.37 1.14
N ARG A 133 14.93 2.24 1.67
CA ARG A 133 15.29 3.46 2.41
C ARG A 133 16.05 3.13 3.68
N TYR A 134 15.62 2.09 4.38
CA TYR A 134 16.28 1.60 5.58
C TYR A 134 17.72 1.13 5.26
N LYS A 135 17.92 0.34 4.21
CA LYS A 135 19.24 -0.10 3.75
C LYS A 135 20.11 1.05 3.27
N ALA A 136 19.53 2.05 2.60
CA ALA A 136 20.23 3.24 2.12
C ALA A 136 20.62 4.21 3.23
N GLY A 137 20.20 3.96 4.47
CA GLY A 137 20.63 4.80 5.56
C GLY A 137 19.76 6.00 5.85
N LYS A 138 18.54 6.04 5.35
CA LYS A 138 17.65 7.18 5.56
C LYS A 138 17.18 7.31 7.02
N TYR A 139 17.05 6.20 7.70
CA TYR A 139 16.68 6.11 9.11
C TYR A 139 17.93 5.78 9.94
N ASP A 140 17.96 6.00 11.26
CA ASP A 140 19.13 5.81 12.10
C ASP A 140 19.87 4.48 11.87
N ASN A 141 21.15 4.57 11.50
CA ASN A 141 21.89 3.52 10.81
C ASN A 141 23.16 3.04 11.47
N SER A 142 23.28 3.05 12.71
CA SER A 142 24.44 2.42 13.37
C SER A 142 24.40 0.88 13.22
N PHE A 143 24.65 0.37 11.98
CA PHE A 143 24.49 -1.06 11.66
C PHE A 143 25.75 -1.87 11.78
N ALA A 144 25.72 -2.79 12.72
CA ALA A 144 26.54 -4.00 12.60
C ALA A 144 25.68 -5.27 12.70
N SER A 145 24.49 -5.22 13.32
CA SER A 145 23.70 -6.42 13.64
C SER A 145 22.19 -6.15 13.50
N PHE A 146 21.44 -7.23 13.35
CA PHE A 146 19.98 -7.21 13.36
C PHE A 146 19.43 -6.68 14.70
N ASP A 147 18.57 -5.67 14.63
CA ASP A 147 17.81 -5.14 15.76
C ASP A 147 16.35 -4.90 15.38
N ALA A 148 15.47 -5.74 15.87
CA ALA A 148 14.02 -5.69 15.65
C ALA A 148 13.40 -4.35 16.06
N ARG A 149 13.87 -3.74 17.16
CA ARG A 149 13.33 -2.48 17.68
C ARG A 149 13.65 -1.31 16.75
N ARG A 150 14.85 -1.30 16.18
CA ARG A 150 15.27 -0.24 15.23
C ARG A 150 14.44 -0.30 13.97
N ILE A 151 14.27 -1.48 13.38
CA ILE A 151 13.42 -1.64 12.18
C ILE A 151 11.99 -1.22 12.49
N GLY A 152 11.42 -1.65 13.62
CA GLY A 152 10.08 -1.26 14.05
C GLY A 152 9.95 0.24 14.27
N ASN A 153 10.91 0.88 14.96
CA ASN A 153 10.90 2.33 15.16
C ASN A 153 11.00 3.09 13.84
N ALA A 154 11.91 2.71 12.96
CA ALA A 154 12.07 3.32 11.64
C ALA A 154 10.75 3.24 10.83
N PHE A 155 10.06 2.10 10.89
CA PHE A 155 8.79 1.94 10.19
C PHE A 155 7.67 2.78 10.82
N PHE A 156 7.40 2.56 12.11
CA PHE A 156 6.20 3.11 12.76
C PHE A 156 6.31 4.59 13.11
N LYS A 157 7.51 5.09 13.42
CA LYS A 157 7.71 6.50 13.79
C LYS A 157 8.07 7.38 12.61
N GLU A 158 8.88 6.88 11.66
CA GLU A 158 9.46 7.68 10.60
C GLU A 158 8.78 7.42 9.25
N PHE A 159 8.91 6.20 8.71
CA PHE A 159 8.38 5.86 7.39
C PHE A 159 6.86 6.08 7.28
N ARG A 160 6.09 5.71 8.30
CA ARG A 160 4.63 5.87 8.29
C ARG A 160 4.21 7.34 8.14
N SER A 161 4.87 8.25 8.83
CA SER A 161 4.60 9.69 8.74
C SER A 161 5.02 10.25 7.39
N GLU A 162 6.20 9.86 6.92
CA GLU A 162 6.74 10.23 5.62
C GLU A 162 5.84 9.74 4.47
N ARG A 163 5.42 8.47 4.52
CA ARG A 163 4.48 7.88 3.57
C ARG A 163 3.19 8.68 3.44
N ASN A 164 2.60 9.05 4.56
CA ASN A 164 1.35 9.81 4.55
C ASN A 164 1.56 11.18 3.90
N TYR A 165 2.64 11.88 4.24
CA TYR A 165 2.99 13.15 3.63
C TYR A 165 3.21 13.04 2.12
N GLU A 166 3.99 12.04 1.68
CA GLU A 166 4.27 11.82 0.25
C GLU A 166 3.02 11.42 -0.53
N LEU A 167 2.16 10.56 0.04
CA LEU A 167 0.86 10.21 -0.57
C LEU A 167 -0.06 11.41 -0.70
N ASP A 168 -0.13 12.26 0.30
CA ASP A 168 -0.94 13.48 0.24
C ASP A 168 -0.43 14.42 -0.86
N ALA A 169 0.89 14.57 -0.99
CA ALA A 169 1.50 15.36 -2.05
C ALA A 169 1.17 14.81 -3.45
N ILE A 170 1.28 13.49 -3.63
CA ILE A 170 0.93 12.79 -4.89
C ILE A 170 -0.55 12.99 -5.21
N ASN A 171 -1.43 12.81 -4.23
CA ASN A 171 -2.87 12.96 -4.44
C ASN A 171 -3.26 14.41 -4.77
N ARG A 172 -2.67 15.41 -4.10
CA ARG A 172 -2.89 16.83 -4.43
C ARG A 172 -2.48 17.13 -5.86
N LYS A 173 -1.31 16.65 -6.29
CA LYS A 173 -0.82 16.81 -7.66
C LYS A 173 -1.76 16.16 -8.67
N ARG A 174 -2.26 14.95 -8.36
CA ARG A 174 -3.22 14.24 -9.21
C ARG A 174 -4.53 15.01 -9.37
N ILE A 175 -5.09 15.47 -8.25
CA ILE A 175 -6.33 16.27 -8.24
C ILE A 175 -6.13 17.56 -9.03
N GLN A 176 -5.00 18.25 -8.84
CA GLN A 176 -4.68 19.47 -9.58
C GLN A 176 -4.62 19.20 -11.10
N ASN A 177 -3.94 18.14 -11.51
CA ASN A 177 -3.87 17.74 -12.92
C ASN A 177 -5.27 17.36 -13.48
N GLU A 178 -6.11 16.69 -12.69
CA GLU A 178 -7.49 16.38 -13.10
C GLU A 178 -8.34 17.65 -13.29
N ILE A 179 -8.19 18.63 -12.39
CA ILE A 179 -8.88 19.93 -12.50
C ILE A 179 -8.41 20.66 -13.75
N GLU A 180 -7.10 20.69 -14.01
CA GLU A 180 -6.53 21.33 -15.19
C GLU A 180 -6.99 20.66 -16.47
N ASN A 181 -7.02 19.33 -16.52
CA ASN A 181 -7.49 18.56 -17.67
C ASN A 181 -9.00 18.70 -17.90
N ARG A 182 -9.77 19.01 -16.86
CA ARG A 182 -11.21 19.27 -16.95
C ARG A 182 -11.54 20.74 -17.27
N ARG A 183 -10.54 21.63 -17.25
CA ARG A 183 -10.77 23.03 -17.66
C ARG A 183 -11.27 23.03 -19.09
N PHE A 184 -12.47 23.55 -19.24
CA PHE A 184 -13.06 23.74 -20.58
C PHE A 184 -12.20 24.73 -21.35
N THR A 185 -11.65 24.29 -22.46
CA THR A 185 -11.03 25.16 -23.44
C THR A 185 -12.11 25.48 -24.46
N PRO A 186 -12.61 26.73 -24.56
CA PRO A 186 -13.63 27.06 -25.52
C PRO A 186 -13.13 26.77 -26.95
N PRO A 187 -14.00 26.25 -27.84
CA PRO A 187 -13.65 26.07 -29.24
C PRO A 187 -13.15 27.38 -29.85
N GLU A 188 -12.29 27.26 -30.86
CA GLU A 188 -11.77 28.41 -31.58
C GLU A 188 -12.93 29.24 -32.16
N GLY A 189 -12.96 30.54 -31.85
CA GLY A 189 -14.07 31.43 -32.24
C GLY A 189 -15.17 31.63 -31.18
N TYR A 190 -15.08 30.94 -30.04
CA TYR A 190 -16.01 31.15 -28.91
C TYR A 190 -15.61 32.38 -28.11
N SER A 191 -16.46 33.42 -28.11
CA SER A 191 -16.24 34.59 -27.27
C SER A 191 -16.71 34.34 -25.83
N SER A 192 -16.15 35.09 -24.86
CA SER A 192 -16.60 35.05 -23.47
C SER A 192 -18.10 35.37 -23.32
N LEU A 193 -18.64 36.20 -24.22
CA LEU A 193 -20.05 36.56 -24.24
C LEU A 193 -20.92 35.39 -24.72
N SER A 194 -20.52 34.68 -25.78
CA SER A 194 -21.27 33.51 -26.26
C SER A 194 -21.28 32.40 -25.23
N TRP A 195 -20.17 32.19 -24.51
CA TRP A 195 -20.08 31.25 -23.40
C TRP A 195 -21.01 31.65 -22.25
N TYR A 196 -21.02 32.92 -21.87
CA TYR A 196 -21.93 33.42 -20.84
C TYR A 196 -23.39 33.21 -21.21
N ASN A 197 -23.76 33.50 -22.44
CA ASN A 197 -25.13 33.32 -22.94
C ASN A 197 -25.53 31.84 -22.94
N GLU A 198 -24.62 30.93 -23.29
CA GLU A 198 -24.90 29.50 -23.25
C GLU A 198 -25.09 28.99 -21.84
N LEU A 199 -24.22 29.40 -20.89
CA LEU A 199 -24.39 29.10 -19.47
C LEU A 199 -25.71 29.63 -18.92
N LYS A 200 -26.09 30.85 -19.28
CA LYS A 200 -27.36 31.46 -18.89
C LYS A 200 -28.54 30.65 -19.44
N ARG A 201 -28.51 30.25 -20.69
CA ARG A 201 -29.53 29.40 -21.30
C ARG A 201 -29.66 28.04 -20.60
N CYS A 202 -28.53 27.39 -20.28
CA CYS A 202 -28.55 26.15 -19.52
C CYS A 202 -29.13 26.33 -18.14
N ALA A 203 -28.78 27.40 -17.46
CA ALA A 203 -29.32 27.70 -16.13
C ALA A 203 -30.84 27.96 -16.16
N GLU A 204 -31.31 28.72 -17.14
CA GLU A 204 -32.75 28.98 -17.37
C GLU A 204 -33.49 27.67 -17.71
N SER A 205 -32.93 26.79 -18.51
CA SER A 205 -33.53 25.49 -18.81
C SER A 205 -33.60 24.57 -17.58
N CYS A 206 -32.62 24.62 -16.72
CA CYS A 206 -32.64 23.89 -15.43
C CYS A 206 -33.69 24.46 -14.46
N LEU A 207 -33.90 25.77 -14.45
CA LEU A 207 -34.93 26.43 -13.62
C LEU A 207 -36.36 26.10 -14.08
N LEU A 208 -36.58 25.80 -15.36
CA LEU A 208 -37.88 25.32 -15.84
C LEU A 208 -38.29 23.94 -15.27
N TYR A 209 -37.32 23.14 -14.86
CA TYR A 209 -37.60 21.86 -14.16
C TYR A 209 -37.83 21.99 -12.65
N THR A 210 -37.57 23.15 -12.06
CA THR A 210 -37.86 23.50 -10.66
C THR A 210 -39.13 24.32 -10.49
N SER A 211 -40.09 24.21 -11.41
CA SER A 211 -41.44 24.78 -11.24
C SER A 211 -42.02 24.28 -9.93
N PRO A 212 -42.53 25.16 -9.06
CA PRO A 212 -43.16 24.73 -7.80
C PRO A 212 -44.28 23.75 -8.14
N SER A 213 -44.33 22.70 -7.32
CA SER A 213 -45.35 21.66 -7.42
C SER A 213 -46.74 22.31 -7.38
N PRO A 214 -47.73 21.82 -8.17
CA PRO A 214 -49.13 22.35 -8.13
C PRO A 214 -49.77 22.36 -6.75
N ARG A 215 -49.13 21.89 -5.70
CA ARG A 215 -49.56 21.89 -4.32
C ARG A 215 -49.34 23.21 -3.55
N ASP A 216 -48.55 24.12 -4.12
CA ASP A 216 -48.22 25.39 -3.46
C ASP A 216 -49.13 26.56 -3.94
N CYS A 217 -50.17 26.27 -4.69
CA CYS A 217 -51.19 27.20 -5.11
C CYS A 217 -52.51 26.86 -4.44
N SER A 218 -52.63 27.11 -3.14
CA SER A 218 -53.88 27.08 -2.38
C SER A 218 -53.90 28.22 -1.40
#